data_1415e95e9c16175bb7cfcb205a06b7aa
#
_entry.id   1415e95e9c16175bb7cfcb205a06b7aa
#
_cell.length_a   1.000
_cell.length_b   1.000
_cell.length_c   1.000
_cell.angle_alpha   90.00
_cell.angle_beta   90.00
_cell.angle_gamma   90.00
#
_symmetry.space_group_name_H-M   'P 1'
#
loop_
_entity.id
_entity.type
_entity.pdbx_description
1 polymer ?
#
loop_
_entity_poly.entity_id
_entity_poly.type
_entity_poly.pdbx_seq_one_letter_code
_entity_poly.pdbx_strand_id
1 'polypeptide(L)'
;MNADLAFALSLAELADEITMRHFRSPELEVETKSDLTPVSVADRGAEEALRAAIARERPGEAVVGEEFGAAGDGGSARWILDPIDGTKHYVRGIPIWATLIALERDGVLVSAVASAPALATRWWAARGEGAFANGRAIRVSSARRLEDAAFSHAGNGSFEKHGHGASLQALSQRAWMERSYGDFWQHMLVAEGRLDFALEAAVNLWDLAAVQLIVEEAGGRFTDFGGVARPDGGSGLSSNGVLHDEVLAVLHQA
;
A
#
# COMPACT_ATOMS: atom_id res chain seq x y z
N MET A 1 -0.19 -20.82 8.01
CA MET A 1 0.74 -19.75 7.53
C MET A 1 1.79 -20.43 6.67
N ASN A 2 1.87 -20.09 5.41
CA ASN A 2 2.85 -20.66 4.47
C ASN A 2 4.26 -20.06 4.70
N ALA A 3 5.30 -20.70 4.11
CA ALA A 3 6.69 -20.29 4.33
C ALA A 3 7.02 -18.90 3.75
N ASP A 4 6.35 -18.49 2.67
CA ASP A 4 6.55 -17.18 2.05
C ASP A 4 5.99 -16.06 2.94
N LEU A 5 4.79 -16.23 3.48
CA LEU A 5 4.22 -15.28 4.43
C LEU A 5 5.03 -15.21 5.73
N ALA A 6 5.51 -16.35 6.24
CA ALA A 6 6.35 -16.36 7.44
C ALA A 6 7.64 -15.56 7.22
N PHE A 7 8.25 -15.69 6.06
CA PHE A 7 9.44 -14.92 5.71
C PHE A 7 9.12 -13.43 5.49
N ALA A 8 8.02 -13.08 4.81
CA ALA A 8 7.57 -11.70 4.67
C ALA A 8 7.35 -11.01 6.04
N LEU A 9 6.77 -11.72 7.00
CA LEU A 9 6.60 -11.21 8.36
C LEU A 9 7.93 -11.00 9.09
N SER A 10 8.92 -11.88 8.90
CA SER A 10 10.26 -11.67 9.47
C SER A 10 11.00 -10.48 8.85
N LEU A 11 10.79 -10.23 7.57
CA LEU A 11 11.29 -9.02 6.90
C LEU A 11 10.63 -7.75 7.48
N ALA A 12 9.33 -7.79 7.73
CA ALA A 12 8.63 -6.67 8.36
C ALA A 12 9.14 -6.39 9.79
N GLU A 13 9.45 -7.42 10.59
CA GLU A 13 10.07 -7.25 11.91
C GLU A 13 11.44 -6.57 11.81
N LEU A 14 12.27 -6.98 10.85
CA LEU A 14 13.57 -6.36 10.59
C LEU A 14 13.44 -4.88 10.18
N ALA A 15 12.49 -4.56 9.31
CA ALA A 15 12.23 -3.19 8.90
C ALA A 15 11.73 -2.33 10.07
N ASP A 16 10.80 -2.85 10.88
CA ASP A 16 10.26 -2.16 12.05
C ASP A 16 11.36 -1.75 13.05
N GLU A 17 12.33 -2.63 13.32
CA GLU A 17 13.46 -2.32 14.19
C GLU A 17 14.29 -1.15 13.67
N ILE A 18 14.53 -1.08 12.37
CA ILE A 18 15.33 -0.02 11.74
C ILE A 18 14.53 1.27 11.70
N THR A 19 13.33 1.24 11.17
CA THR A 19 12.49 2.42 10.98
C THR A 19 12.10 3.05 12.31
N MET A 20 11.73 2.27 13.32
CA MET A 20 11.39 2.79 14.65
C MET A 20 12.58 3.41 15.39
N ARG A 21 13.81 2.95 15.15
CA ARG A 21 15.02 3.55 15.74
C ARG A 21 15.20 5.01 15.29
N HIS A 22 14.84 5.32 14.05
CA HIS A 22 14.99 6.65 13.46
C HIS A 22 13.73 7.51 13.57
N PHE A 23 12.55 6.92 13.80
CA PHE A 23 11.29 7.65 13.89
C PHE A 23 11.32 8.66 15.03
N ARG A 24 11.08 9.94 14.71
CA ARG A 24 11.18 11.07 15.66
C ARG A 24 12.57 11.29 16.27
N SER A 25 13.61 10.70 15.68
CA SER A 25 14.97 11.00 16.11
C SER A 25 15.36 12.43 15.72
N PRO A 26 15.98 13.22 16.62
CA PRO A 26 16.51 14.52 16.27
C PRO A 26 17.71 14.44 15.28
N GLU A 27 18.29 13.26 15.13
CA GLU A 27 19.42 12.97 14.23
C GLU A 27 18.96 12.37 12.89
N LEU A 28 17.66 12.39 12.57
CA LEU A 28 17.14 11.87 11.31
C LEU A 28 17.66 12.73 10.15
N GLU A 29 18.54 12.16 9.35
CA GLU A 29 19.01 12.77 8.11
C GLU A 29 17.98 12.54 7.00
N VAL A 30 17.57 13.63 6.33
CA VAL A 30 16.59 13.63 5.25
C VAL A 30 17.19 14.32 4.03
N GLU A 31 17.13 13.66 2.89
CA GLU A 31 17.49 14.20 1.59
C GLU A 31 16.25 14.43 0.73
N THR A 32 16.37 15.24 -0.30
CA THR A 32 15.32 15.44 -1.31
C THR A 32 15.71 14.71 -2.59
N LYS A 33 14.88 13.79 -3.05
CA LYS A 33 15.06 13.09 -4.34
C LYS A 33 14.89 14.06 -5.52
N SER A 34 15.27 13.64 -6.72
CA SER A 34 15.15 14.44 -7.96
C SER A 34 13.70 14.81 -8.31
N ASP A 35 12.73 14.02 -7.86
CA ASP A 35 11.28 14.24 -8.01
C ASP A 35 10.68 15.11 -6.90
N LEU A 36 11.53 15.68 -6.03
CA LEU A 36 11.18 16.52 -4.89
C LEU A 36 10.52 15.77 -3.72
N THR A 37 10.50 14.45 -3.72
CA THR A 37 10.06 13.66 -2.56
C THR A 37 11.19 13.54 -1.53
N PRO A 38 10.87 13.45 -0.21
CA PRO A 38 11.87 13.20 0.81
C PRO A 38 12.29 11.71 0.81
N VAL A 39 13.54 11.46 1.20
CA VAL A 39 14.07 10.15 1.57
C VAL A 39 14.94 10.31 2.81
N SER A 40 14.86 9.39 3.75
CA SER A 40 15.70 9.41 4.94
C SER A 40 16.70 8.26 4.97
N VAL A 41 17.65 8.35 5.89
CA VAL A 41 18.59 7.24 6.16
C VAL A 41 17.83 5.97 6.62
N ALA A 42 16.63 6.12 7.17
CA ALA A 42 15.79 5.00 7.58
C ALA A 42 15.20 4.24 6.39
N ASP A 43 14.74 4.96 5.35
CA ASP A 43 14.24 4.34 4.10
C ASP A 43 15.32 3.47 3.48
N ARG A 44 16.49 4.06 3.22
CA ARG A 44 17.62 3.34 2.59
C ARG A 44 18.13 2.20 3.47
N GLY A 45 18.33 2.45 4.76
CA GLY A 45 18.83 1.43 5.68
C GLY A 45 17.87 0.25 5.82
N ALA A 46 16.57 0.49 5.83
CA ALA A 46 15.57 -0.57 5.84
C ALA A 46 15.60 -1.37 4.53
N GLU A 47 15.60 -0.72 3.36
CA GLU A 47 15.62 -1.46 2.09
C GLU A 47 16.93 -2.27 1.92
N GLU A 48 18.09 -1.71 2.28
CA GLU A 48 19.37 -2.44 2.25
C GLU A 48 19.32 -3.72 3.12
N ALA A 49 18.78 -3.61 4.33
CA ALA A 49 18.66 -4.74 5.24
C ALA A 49 17.70 -5.81 4.72
N LEU A 50 16.55 -5.40 4.17
CA LEU A 50 15.59 -6.30 3.54
C LEU A 50 16.20 -7.04 2.36
N ARG A 51 16.90 -6.33 1.46
CA ARG A 51 17.60 -6.92 0.31
C ARG A 51 18.67 -7.91 0.75
N ALA A 52 19.46 -7.60 1.77
CA ALA A 52 20.48 -8.49 2.30
C ALA A 52 19.85 -9.77 2.90
N ALA A 53 18.74 -9.65 3.61
CA ALA A 53 18.01 -10.78 4.15
C ALA A 53 17.42 -11.68 3.04
N ILE A 54 16.83 -11.09 2.00
CA ILE A 54 16.30 -11.82 0.84
C ILE A 54 17.44 -12.54 0.10
N ALA A 55 18.55 -11.86 -0.19
CA ALA A 55 19.69 -12.48 -0.87
C ALA A 55 20.27 -13.68 -0.10
N ARG A 56 20.24 -13.65 1.24
CA ARG A 56 20.73 -14.73 2.10
C ARG A 56 19.77 -15.91 2.16
N GLU A 57 18.46 -15.65 2.38
CA GLU A 57 17.47 -16.69 2.68
C GLU A 57 16.71 -17.18 1.44
N ARG A 58 16.70 -16.38 0.38
CA ARG A 58 16.01 -16.61 -0.90
C ARG A 58 16.92 -16.33 -2.09
N PRO A 59 18.09 -16.98 -2.19
CA PRO A 59 19.04 -16.71 -3.26
C PRO A 59 18.40 -17.00 -4.63
N GLY A 60 18.51 -16.02 -5.56
CA GLY A 60 17.94 -16.10 -6.91
C GLY A 60 16.52 -15.51 -7.05
N GLU A 61 15.86 -15.11 -5.97
CA GLU A 61 14.62 -14.32 -6.07
C GLU A 61 14.95 -12.84 -6.33
N ALA A 62 14.25 -12.22 -7.29
CA ALA A 62 14.46 -10.82 -7.64
C ALA A 62 13.88 -9.86 -6.59
N VAL A 63 14.38 -8.62 -6.56
CA VAL A 63 13.86 -7.57 -5.67
C VAL A 63 13.64 -6.30 -6.48
N VAL A 64 12.48 -5.68 -6.31
CA VAL A 64 12.17 -4.31 -6.77
C VAL A 64 11.81 -3.49 -5.54
N GLY A 65 12.52 -2.38 -5.33
CA GLY A 65 12.25 -1.49 -4.21
C GLY A 65 12.26 -0.03 -4.64
N GLU A 66 11.69 0.82 -3.81
CA GLU A 66 11.57 2.25 -4.08
C GLU A 66 12.93 2.94 -4.17
N GLU A 67 13.87 2.60 -3.26
CA GLU A 67 15.11 3.36 -3.09
C GLU A 67 16.24 2.90 -4.02
N PHE A 68 16.33 1.60 -4.28
CA PHE A 68 17.42 1.01 -5.07
C PHE A 68 16.95 0.35 -6.37
N GLY A 69 15.65 0.46 -6.71
CA GLY A 69 15.09 -0.05 -7.96
C GLY A 69 15.13 -1.58 -8.07
N ALA A 70 15.25 -2.10 -9.29
CA ALA A 70 15.22 -3.52 -9.57
C ALA A 70 16.62 -4.15 -9.49
N ALA A 71 16.71 -5.35 -8.89
CA ALA A 71 17.90 -6.20 -8.89
C ALA A 71 17.51 -7.68 -9.03
N GLY A 72 18.35 -8.46 -9.70
CA GLY A 72 18.13 -9.89 -10.00
C GLY A 72 17.65 -10.13 -11.42
N ASP A 73 17.70 -11.39 -11.88
CA ASP A 73 17.53 -11.78 -13.28
C ASP A 73 16.06 -11.96 -13.72
N GLY A 74 15.09 -11.49 -12.91
CA GLY A 74 13.67 -11.59 -13.26
C GLY A 74 13.13 -13.03 -13.27
N GLY A 75 13.63 -13.88 -12.37
CA GLY A 75 13.11 -15.24 -12.17
C GLY A 75 11.61 -15.26 -11.86
N SER A 76 11.07 -16.45 -11.60
CA SER A 76 9.63 -16.63 -11.31
C SER A 76 9.15 -15.96 -10.01
N ALA A 77 10.06 -15.46 -9.17
CA ALA A 77 9.76 -14.84 -7.90
C ALA A 77 10.38 -13.44 -7.77
N ARG A 78 9.57 -12.48 -7.34
CA ARG A 78 9.96 -11.08 -7.18
C ARG A 78 9.41 -10.50 -5.87
N TRP A 79 10.29 -10.02 -5.01
CA TRP A 79 9.93 -9.22 -3.83
C TRP A 79 9.74 -7.77 -4.26
N ILE A 80 8.68 -7.14 -3.79
CA ILE A 80 8.34 -5.74 -4.05
C ILE A 80 8.31 -5.06 -2.70
N LEU A 81 9.14 -4.01 -2.55
CA LEU A 81 9.43 -3.37 -1.26
C LEU A 81 9.20 -1.87 -1.33
N ASP A 82 8.47 -1.35 -0.37
CA ASP A 82 8.50 0.05 0.03
C ASP A 82 8.93 0.08 1.51
N PRO A 83 10.12 0.59 1.80
CA PRO A 83 10.61 0.62 3.19
C PRO A 83 9.80 1.55 4.09
N ILE A 84 9.32 2.69 3.58
CA ILE A 84 8.50 3.65 4.35
C ILE A 84 7.48 4.32 3.43
N ASP A 85 6.37 3.64 3.14
CA ASP A 85 5.21 4.32 2.54
C ASP A 85 4.69 5.41 3.49
N GLY A 86 4.46 6.60 2.95
CA GLY A 86 4.16 7.78 3.76
C GLY A 86 5.41 8.47 4.31
N THR A 87 6.53 8.52 3.58
CA THR A 87 7.79 9.19 3.99
C THR A 87 7.58 10.63 4.43
N LYS A 88 6.63 11.36 3.82
CA LYS A 88 6.27 12.73 4.25
C LYS A 88 5.73 12.77 5.68
N HIS A 89 4.94 11.79 6.06
CA HIS A 89 4.45 11.63 7.44
C HIS A 89 5.59 11.25 8.38
N TYR A 90 6.42 10.29 7.97
CA TYR A 90 7.55 9.81 8.74
C TYR A 90 8.49 10.95 9.15
N VAL A 91 8.97 11.75 8.20
CA VAL A 91 9.88 12.88 8.45
C VAL A 91 9.26 13.99 9.30
N ARG A 92 7.93 14.08 9.32
CA ARG A 92 7.16 15.01 10.18
C ARG A 92 6.85 14.45 11.55
N GLY A 93 7.24 13.20 11.84
CA GLY A 93 6.92 12.52 13.10
C GLY A 93 5.43 12.14 13.25
N ILE A 94 4.66 12.13 12.15
CA ILE A 94 3.27 11.66 12.11
C ILE A 94 3.30 10.14 12.06
N PRO A 95 2.52 9.41 12.89
CA PRO A 95 2.66 7.94 13.00
C PRO A 95 2.00 7.15 11.86
N ILE A 96 1.55 7.82 10.79
CA ILE A 96 0.86 7.20 9.65
C ILE A 96 1.89 6.94 8.55
N TRP A 97 2.59 5.82 8.67
CA TRP A 97 3.53 5.29 7.70
C TRP A 97 3.68 3.77 7.90
N ALA A 98 4.10 3.05 6.88
CA ALA A 98 4.26 1.60 6.94
C ALA A 98 5.40 1.11 6.06
N THR A 99 6.01 -0.02 6.42
CA THR A 99 6.79 -0.83 5.47
C THR A 99 5.83 -1.73 4.71
N LEU A 100 5.89 -1.69 3.37
CA LEU A 100 5.11 -2.53 2.48
C LEU A 100 6.00 -3.59 1.85
N ILE A 101 5.59 -4.85 1.96
CA ILE A 101 6.32 -6.01 1.43
C ILE A 101 5.33 -6.88 0.68
N ALA A 102 5.61 -7.17 -0.60
CA ALA A 102 4.86 -8.14 -1.36
C ALA A 102 5.79 -9.15 -2.03
N LEU A 103 5.32 -10.37 -2.18
CA LEU A 103 5.94 -11.40 -3.00
C LEU A 103 5.03 -11.73 -4.16
N GLU A 104 5.58 -11.61 -5.37
CA GLU A 104 4.98 -12.07 -6.61
C GLU A 104 5.68 -13.34 -7.09
N ARG A 105 4.89 -14.34 -7.52
CA ARG A 105 5.38 -15.56 -8.19
C ARG A 105 4.63 -15.73 -9.50
N ASP A 106 5.37 -15.90 -10.59
CA ASP A 106 4.81 -16.08 -11.94
C ASP A 106 3.73 -15.02 -12.30
N GLY A 107 3.96 -13.76 -11.91
CA GLY A 107 3.05 -12.65 -12.16
C GLY A 107 1.85 -12.57 -11.21
N VAL A 108 1.80 -13.39 -10.15
CA VAL A 108 0.72 -13.41 -9.18
C VAL A 108 1.22 -13.01 -7.79
N LEU A 109 0.59 -12.06 -7.14
CA LEU A 109 0.86 -11.70 -5.76
C LEU A 109 0.42 -12.85 -4.84
N VAL A 110 1.36 -13.41 -4.05
CA VAL A 110 1.13 -14.59 -3.21
C VAL A 110 1.22 -14.33 -1.72
N SER A 111 1.99 -13.31 -1.30
CA SER A 111 2.10 -12.90 0.10
C SER A 111 2.26 -11.39 0.19
N ALA A 112 1.67 -10.77 1.20
CA ALA A 112 1.76 -9.34 1.45
C ALA A 112 1.77 -9.01 2.94
N VAL A 113 2.53 -7.98 3.30
CA VAL A 113 2.56 -7.37 4.64
C VAL A 113 2.57 -5.86 4.51
N ALA A 114 1.75 -5.19 5.31
CA ALA A 114 1.84 -3.76 5.61
C ALA A 114 2.08 -3.60 7.11
N SER A 115 3.29 -3.17 7.50
CA SER A 115 3.66 -3.02 8.91
C SER A 115 3.76 -1.56 9.29
N ALA A 116 2.88 -1.09 10.18
CA ALA A 116 2.84 0.26 10.71
C ALA A 116 3.15 0.25 12.22
N PRO A 117 4.43 0.12 12.61
CA PRO A 117 4.81 -0.07 14.01
C PRO A 117 4.46 1.13 14.88
N ALA A 118 4.49 2.34 14.36
CA ALA A 118 4.08 3.55 15.07
C ALA A 118 2.57 3.60 15.39
N LEU A 119 1.75 2.83 14.65
CA LEU A 119 0.32 2.59 14.93
C LEU A 119 0.08 1.30 15.72
N ALA A 120 1.15 0.55 16.08
CA ALA A 120 1.09 -0.77 16.69
C ALA A 120 0.17 -1.75 15.92
N THR A 121 0.19 -1.65 14.58
CA THR A 121 -0.68 -2.46 13.72
C THR A 121 0.11 -3.01 12.54
N ARG A 122 -0.11 -4.30 12.25
CA ARG A 122 0.41 -4.98 11.08
C ARG A 122 -0.71 -5.73 10.39
N TRP A 123 -0.84 -5.52 9.09
CA TRP A 123 -1.76 -6.23 8.22
C TRP A 123 -0.98 -7.20 7.35
N TRP A 124 -1.58 -8.34 7.05
CA TRP A 124 -0.98 -9.31 6.13
C TRP A 124 -2.03 -10.17 5.45
N ALA A 125 -1.64 -10.72 4.33
CA ALA A 125 -2.41 -11.69 3.58
C ALA A 125 -1.52 -12.71 2.88
N ALA A 126 -2.05 -13.90 2.63
CA ALA A 126 -1.51 -14.84 1.66
C ALA A 126 -2.64 -15.29 0.74
N ARG A 127 -2.31 -15.52 -0.52
CA ARG A 127 -3.31 -15.87 -1.55
C ARG A 127 -4.10 -17.11 -1.13
N GLY A 128 -5.43 -16.95 -0.99
CA GLY A 128 -6.37 -17.99 -0.58
C GLY A 128 -6.41 -18.28 0.93
N GLU A 129 -5.64 -17.57 1.77
CA GLU A 129 -5.64 -17.75 3.23
C GLU A 129 -6.40 -16.62 3.97
N GLY A 130 -6.90 -15.61 3.24
CA GLY A 130 -7.57 -14.43 3.81
C GLY A 130 -6.61 -13.36 4.31
N ALA A 131 -7.18 -12.23 4.77
CA ALA A 131 -6.44 -11.09 5.32
C ALA A 131 -6.62 -10.96 6.83
N PHE A 132 -5.58 -10.45 7.49
CA PHE A 132 -5.50 -10.32 8.95
C PHE A 132 -4.94 -8.97 9.36
N ALA A 133 -5.38 -8.44 10.50
CA ALA A 133 -4.79 -7.32 11.22
C ALA A 133 -4.48 -7.75 12.65
N ASN A 134 -3.20 -7.71 13.06
CA ASN A 134 -2.74 -8.16 14.38
C ASN A 134 -3.29 -9.53 14.78
N GLY A 135 -3.31 -10.51 13.85
CA GLY A 135 -3.79 -11.88 14.07
C GLY A 135 -5.30 -12.06 14.02
N ARG A 136 -6.07 -10.99 13.88
CA ARG A 136 -7.52 -11.04 13.73
C ARG A 136 -7.89 -10.99 12.25
N ALA A 137 -8.72 -11.92 11.77
CA ALA A 137 -9.25 -11.88 10.41
C ALA A 137 -10.05 -10.60 10.16
N ILE A 138 -9.83 -9.98 9.01
CA ILE A 138 -10.49 -8.75 8.59
C ILE A 138 -11.31 -8.98 7.32
N ARG A 139 -12.31 -8.12 7.11
CA ARG A 139 -13.17 -8.14 5.92
C ARG A 139 -13.58 -6.73 5.55
N VAL A 140 -13.77 -6.50 4.27
CA VAL A 140 -14.35 -5.27 3.73
C VAL A 140 -15.79 -5.06 4.21
N SER A 141 -16.28 -3.84 4.06
CA SER A 141 -17.65 -3.45 4.41
C SER A 141 -18.72 -4.06 3.48
N SER A 142 -19.97 -3.83 3.82
CA SER A 142 -21.13 -4.29 3.02
C SER A 142 -22.01 -3.15 2.51
N ALA A 143 -21.52 -1.90 2.48
CA ALA A 143 -22.23 -0.76 1.92
C ALA A 143 -22.58 -1.00 0.44
N ARG A 144 -23.80 -0.62 0.03
CA ARG A 144 -24.33 -0.91 -1.30
C ARG A 144 -24.65 0.32 -2.13
N ARG A 145 -24.56 1.51 -1.54
CA ARG A 145 -24.91 2.77 -2.18
C ARG A 145 -23.83 3.80 -1.89
N LEU A 146 -23.47 4.62 -2.87
CA LEU A 146 -22.51 5.70 -2.66
C LEU A 146 -22.98 6.70 -1.58
N GLU A 147 -24.28 6.94 -1.48
CA GLU A 147 -24.86 7.87 -0.50
C GLU A 147 -24.66 7.41 0.96
N ASP A 148 -24.37 6.15 1.16
CA ASP A 148 -24.10 5.56 2.48
C ASP A 148 -22.60 5.33 2.69
N ALA A 149 -21.75 5.58 1.66
CA ALA A 149 -20.35 5.20 1.66
C ALA A 149 -19.44 6.21 2.34
N ALA A 150 -18.44 5.70 3.03
CA ALA A 150 -17.30 6.43 3.54
C ALA A 150 -16.07 6.14 2.68
N PHE A 151 -15.36 7.17 2.22
CA PHE A 151 -14.17 6.98 1.41
C PHE A 151 -13.01 7.91 1.75
N SER A 152 -11.84 7.60 1.21
CA SER A 152 -10.64 8.41 1.32
C SER A 152 -9.88 8.50 0.00
N HIS A 153 -9.02 9.52 -0.11
CA HIS A 153 -8.16 9.77 -1.27
C HIS A 153 -6.83 10.41 -0.85
N ALA A 154 -5.84 10.43 -1.75
CA ALA A 154 -4.48 10.95 -1.49
C ALA A 154 -4.32 12.47 -1.67
N GLY A 155 -5.41 13.22 -1.57
CA GLY A 155 -5.37 14.69 -1.65
C GLY A 155 -5.78 15.27 -3.00
N ASN A 156 -6.54 16.36 -2.94
CA ASN A 156 -7.15 17.00 -4.10
C ASN A 156 -6.13 17.43 -5.16
N GLY A 157 -4.96 17.94 -4.75
CA GLY A 157 -3.94 18.40 -5.68
C GLY A 157 -3.39 17.31 -6.59
N SER A 158 -3.30 16.06 -6.13
CA SER A 158 -2.92 14.93 -6.98
C SER A 158 -3.99 14.63 -8.03
N PHE A 159 -5.26 14.62 -7.63
CA PHE A 159 -6.38 14.39 -8.54
C PHE A 159 -6.51 15.46 -9.61
N GLU A 160 -6.38 16.75 -9.25
CA GLU A 160 -6.37 17.86 -10.19
C GLU A 160 -5.23 17.73 -11.21
N LYS A 161 -4.01 17.47 -10.73
CA LYS A 161 -2.82 17.33 -11.57
C LYS A 161 -2.95 16.19 -12.61
N HIS A 162 -3.64 15.11 -12.24
CA HIS A 162 -3.79 13.93 -13.09
C HIS A 162 -5.15 13.86 -13.82
N GLY A 163 -5.93 14.95 -13.81
CA GLY A 163 -7.17 15.06 -14.60
C GLY A 163 -8.41 14.41 -13.98
N HIS A 164 -8.36 14.06 -12.70
CA HIS A 164 -9.46 13.41 -11.98
C HIS A 164 -10.16 14.31 -10.95
N GLY A 165 -9.91 15.62 -10.97
CA GLY A 165 -10.49 16.55 -9.99
C GLY A 165 -12.02 16.60 -10.04
N ALA A 166 -12.62 16.64 -11.24
CA ALA A 166 -14.08 16.64 -11.42
C ALA A 166 -14.71 15.33 -10.92
N SER A 167 -14.08 14.19 -11.20
CA SER A 167 -14.54 12.88 -10.72
C SER A 167 -14.50 12.79 -9.18
N LEU A 168 -13.41 13.26 -8.56
CA LEU A 168 -13.30 13.31 -7.10
C LEU A 168 -14.40 14.18 -6.50
N GLN A 169 -14.66 15.37 -7.07
CA GLN A 169 -15.73 16.25 -6.62
C GLN A 169 -17.11 15.58 -6.74
N ALA A 170 -17.37 14.86 -7.83
CA ALA A 170 -18.62 14.13 -8.02
C ALA A 170 -18.82 13.02 -6.98
N LEU A 171 -17.75 12.28 -6.62
CA LEU A 171 -17.78 11.29 -5.54
C LEU A 171 -18.03 11.96 -4.18
N SER A 172 -17.33 13.08 -3.89
CA SER A 172 -17.48 13.83 -2.64
C SER A 172 -18.90 14.36 -2.43
N GLN A 173 -19.58 14.77 -3.50
CA GLN A 173 -20.97 15.26 -3.43
C GLN A 173 -22.00 14.15 -3.18
N ARG A 174 -21.65 12.90 -3.50
CA ARG A 174 -22.56 11.76 -3.37
C ARG A 174 -22.33 10.94 -2.11
N ALA A 175 -21.07 10.82 -1.66
CA ALA A 175 -20.75 9.98 -0.52
C ALA A 175 -21.17 10.57 0.82
N TRP A 176 -21.50 9.69 1.77
CA TRP A 176 -21.81 10.08 3.15
C TRP A 176 -20.64 10.75 3.87
N MET A 177 -19.42 10.24 3.66
CA MET A 177 -18.21 10.75 4.33
C MET A 177 -17.00 10.69 3.38
N GLU A 178 -16.27 11.79 3.32
CA GLU A 178 -14.98 11.89 2.66
C GLU A 178 -13.88 12.23 3.66
N ARG A 179 -12.69 11.64 3.48
CA ARG A 179 -11.45 12.00 4.18
C ARG A 179 -10.29 11.95 3.19
N SER A 180 -9.19 12.59 3.53
CA SER A 180 -7.95 12.55 2.77
C SER A 180 -6.87 12.00 3.68
N TYR A 181 -6.88 10.69 3.89
CA TYR A 181 -5.85 10.01 4.70
C TYR A 181 -4.59 9.74 3.88
N GLY A 182 -4.75 9.27 2.63
CA GLY A 182 -3.65 8.94 1.72
C GLY A 182 -2.87 7.69 2.13
N ASP A 183 -1.91 7.37 1.27
CA ASP A 183 -0.92 6.32 1.44
C ASP A 183 -1.56 4.94 1.79
N PHE A 184 -0.81 3.99 2.28
CA PHE A 184 -1.29 2.64 2.63
C PHE A 184 -2.53 2.62 3.54
N TRP A 185 -2.62 3.59 4.46
CA TRP A 185 -3.57 3.50 5.58
C TRP A 185 -5.03 3.53 5.12
N GLN A 186 -5.37 4.36 4.15
CA GLN A 186 -6.73 4.40 3.61
C GLN A 186 -7.17 3.05 3.01
N HIS A 187 -6.27 2.34 2.37
CA HIS A 187 -6.52 1.02 1.80
C HIS A 187 -6.68 -0.05 2.88
N MET A 188 -5.90 0.02 3.95
CA MET A 188 -6.04 -0.87 5.11
C MET A 188 -7.37 -0.64 5.83
N LEU A 189 -7.85 0.60 5.88
CA LEU A 189 -9.19 0.90 6.40
C LEU A 189 -10.30 0.31 5.51
N VAL A 190 -10.11 0.24 4.20
CA VAL A 190 -11.02 -0.49 3.30
C VAL A 190 -10.98 -1.99 3.60
N ALA A 191 -9.80 -2.59 3.72
CA ALA A 191 -9.64 -4.01 4.04
C ALA A 191 -10.27 -4.39 5.40
N GLU A 192 -10.28 -3.46 6.38
CA GLU A 192 -10.95 -3.63 7.67
C GLU A 192 -12.45 -3.32 7.65
N GLY A 193 -13.01 -2.87 6.53
CA GLY A 193 -14.43 -2.48 6.41
C GLY A 193 -14.79 -1.19 7.12
N ARG A 194 -13.82 -0.31 7.39
CA ARG A 194 -13.98 1.00 8.03
C ARG A 194 -14.20 2.12 7.02
N LEU A 195 -13.70 1.92 5.81
CA LEU A 195 -14.01 2.69 4.61
C LEU A 195 -14.58 1.74 3.55
N ASP A 196 -15.33 2.28 2.60
CA ASP A 196 -15.96 1.52 1.55
C ASP A 196 -15.14 1.51 0.27
N PHE A 197 -14.39 2.58 0.02
CA PHE A 197 -13.40 2.66 -1.05
C PHE A 197 -12.31 3.69 -0.75
N ALA A 198 -11.17 3.56 -1.44
CA ALA A 198 -10.03 4.46 -1.36
C ALA A 198 -9.39 4.66 -2.73
N LEU A 199 -8.88 5.86 -3.00
CA LEU A 199 -8.44 6.32 -4.30
C LEU A 199 -7.04 6.94 -4.25
N GLU A 200 -6.17 6.52 -5.18
CA GLU A 200 -4.84 7.08 -5.43
C GLU A 200 -4.70 7.43 -6.92
N ALA A 201 -4.48 8.70 -7.26
CA ALA A 201 -4.37 9.16 -8.64
C ALA A 201 -2.96 9.08 -9.22
N ALA A 202 -1.94 8.90 -8.38
CA ALA A 202 -0.54 8.79 -8.80
C ALA A 202 0.27 8.00 -7.78
N VAL A 203 0.65 6.79 -8.13
CA VAL A 203 1.32 5.80 -7.28
C VAL A 203 2.22 4.89 -8.10
N ASN A 204 3.13 4.22 -7.44
CA ASN A 204 4.05 3.25 -8.02
C ASN A 204 3.67 1.81 -7.64
N LEU A 205 4.37 0.86 -8.25
CA LEU A 205 4.20 -0.56 -7.98
C LEU A 205 4.35 -0.92 -6.48
N TRP A 206 5.36 -0.38 -5.81
CA TRP A 206 5.69 -0.71 -4.43
C TRP A 206 4.67 -0.16 -3.42
N ASP A 207 4.00 0.95 -3.73
CA ASP A 207 2.93 1.54 -2.91
C ASP A 207 1.68 0.62 -2.88
N LEU A 208 1.45 -0.15 -3.96
CA LEU A 208 0.18 -0.85 -4.16
C LEU A 208 0.25 -2.38 -4.16
N ALA A 209 1.41 -2.99 -4.38
CA ALA A 209 1.49 -4.45 -4.49
C ALA A 209 1.02 -5.18 -3.22
N ALA A 210 1.47 -4.73 -2.04
CA ALA A 210 1.00 -5.30 -0.78
C ALA A 210 -0.47 -4.96 -0.50
N VAL A 211 -0.85 -3.73 -0.79
CA VAL A 211 -2.22 -3.22 -0.64
C VAL A 211 -3.22 -4.05 -1.44
N GLN A 212 -2.94 -4.31 -2.72
CA GLN A 212 -3.83 -5.08 -3.59
C GLN A 212 -4.16 -6.44 -2.98
N LEU A 213 -3.13 -7.22 -2.61
CA LEU A 213 -3.38 -8.57 -2.09
C LEU A 213 -4.16 -8.52 -0.77
N ILE A 214 -3.83 -7.60 0.15
CA ILE A 214 -4.53 -7.51 1.43
C ILE A 214 -6.00 -7.16 1.23
N VAL A 215 -6.32 -6.22 0.33
CA VAL A 215 -7.71 -5.83 0.02
C VAL A 215 -8.47 -6.98 -0.64
N GLU A 216 -7.86 -7.66 -1.63
CA GLU A 216 -8.47 -8.81 -2.31
C GLU A 216 -8.77 -9.97 -1.34
N GLU A 217 -7.81 -10.31 -0.47
CA GLU A 217 -7.97 -11.39 0.51
C GLU A 217 -8.92 -11.02 1.67
N ALA A 218 -9.18 -9.71 1.89
CA ALA A 218 -10.25 -9.24 2.76
C ALA A 218 -11.65 -9.33 2.10
N GLY A 219 -11.74 -9.81 0.85
CA GLY A 219 -12.98 -9.92 0.07
C GLY A 219 -13.35 -8.65 -0.69
N GLY A 220 -12.45 -7.68 -0.79
CA GLY A 220 -12.59 -6.47 -1.58
C GLY A 220 -12.20 -6.65 -3.04
N ARG A 221 -12.16 -5.55 -3.77
CA ARG A 221 -11.65 -5.48 -5.14
C ARG A 221 -10.65 -4.35 -5.27
N PHE A 222 -9.59 -4.62 -6.05
CA PHE A 222 -8.55 -3.65 -6.38
C PHE A 222 -8.37 -3.57 -7.90
N THR A 223 -8.26 -2.33 -8.45
CA THR A 223 -7.87 -2.07 -9.84
C THR A 223 -7.11 -0.75 -9.94
N ASP A 224 -6.45 -0.52 -11.09
CA ASP A 224 -6.14 0.84 -11.51
C ASP A 224 -7.44 1.59 -11.90
N PHE A 225 -7.34 2.89 -12.21
CA PHE A 225 -8.51 3.67 -12.67
C PHE A 225 -9.02 3.26 -14.05
N GLY A 226 -8.24 2.50 -14.83
CA GLY A 226 -8.68 1.85 -16.05
C GLY A 226 -9.52 0.59 -15.83
N GLY A 227 -9.69 0.15 -14.58
CA GLY A 227 -10.43 -1.07 -14.22
C GLY A 227 -9.63 -2.35 -14.36
N VAL A 228 -8.30 -2.27 -14.56
CA VAL A 228 -7.41 -3.43 -14.66
C VAL A 228 -6.87 -3.80 -13.28
N ALA A 229 -7.00 -5.07 -12.88
CA ALA A 229 -6.48 -5.58 -11.60
C ALA A 229 -4.95 -5.72 -11.66
N ARG A 230 -4.22 -4.64 -11.31
CA ARG A 230 -2.76 -4.58 -11.30
C ARG A 230 -2.26 -3.47 -10.38
N PRO A 231 -1.08 -3.61 -9.73
CA PRO A 231 -0.54 -2.61 -8.83
C PRO A 231 0.37 -1.58 -9.54
N ASP A 232 0.73 -1.81 -10.81
CA ASP A 232 1.66 -1.01 -11.61
C ASP A 232 0.96 -0.09 -12.63
N GLY A 233 -0.34 0.13 -12.46
CA GLY A 233 -1.16 0.96 -13.37
C GLY A 233 -1.04 2.47 -13.18
N GLY A 234 -0.23 2.95 -12.22
CA GLY A 234 -0.01 4.36 -11.92
C GLY A 234 -1.14 5.02 -11.13
N SER A 235 -2.23 4.31 -10.85
CA SER A 235 -3.35 4.72 -10.00
C SER A 235 -3.90 3.51 -9.25
N GLY A 236 -4.68 3.73 -8.20
CA GLY A 236 -5.26 2.64 -7.41
C GLY A 236 -6.66 2.96 -6.87
N LEU A 237 -7.58 2.01 -7.07
CA LEU A 237 -8.90 1.98 -6.45
C LEU A 237 -9.04 0.69 -5.65
N SER A 238 -9.07 0.81 -4.33
CA SER A 238 -9.52 -0.25 -3.42
C SER A 238 -10.99 -0.05 -3.08
N SER A 239 -11.77 -1.11 -2.99
CA SER A 239 -13.16 -1.02 -2.59
C SER A 239 -13.67 -2.29 -1.90
N ASN A 240 -14.88 -2.19 -1.33
CA ASN A 240 -15.60 -3.34 -0.79
C ASN A 240 -16.14 -4.31 -1.87
N GLY A 241 -15.78 -4.10 -3.15
CA GLY A 241 -16.22 -4.89 -4.30
C GLY A 241 -17.63 -4.55 -4.80
N VAL A 242 -18.55 -4.20 -3.92
CA VAL A 242 -19.94 -3.86 -4.29
C VAL A 242 -20.03 -2.52 -5.00
N LEU A 243 -19.31 -1.52 -4.52
CA LEU A 243 -19.30 -0.15 -5.07
C LEU A 243 -18.29 0.06 -6.20
N HIS A 244 -17.43 -0.92 -6.49
CA HIS A 244 -16.28 -0.76 -7.36
C HIS A 244 -16.64 -0.24 -8.75
N ASP A 245 -17.57 -0.88 -9.43
CA ASP A 245 -17.95 -0.52 -10.79
C ASP A 245 -18.68 0.84 -10.84
N GLU A 246 -19.46 1.19 -9.81
CA GLU A 246 -20.08 2.51 -9.71
C GLU A 246 -19.04 3.62 -9.52
N VAL A 247 -18.01 3.39 -8.69
CA VAL A 247 -16.90 4.34 -8.51
C VAL A 247 -16.11 4.50 -9.80
N LEU A 248 -15.76 3.39 -10.50
CA LEU A 248 -15.08 3.45 -11.80
C LEU A 248 -15.91 4.22 -12.84
N ALA A 249 -17.22 4.01 -12.86
CA ALA A 249 -18.09 4.76 -13.80
C ALA A 249 -18.03 6.28 -13.56
N VAL A 250 -17.93 6.74 -12.32
CA VAL A 250 -17.74 8.17 -12.00
C VAL A 250 -16.35 8.65 -12.42
N LEU A 251 -15.30 7.84 -12.20
CA LEU A 251 -13.93 8.20 -12.62
C LEU A 251 -13.79 8.35 -14.15
N HIS A 252 -14.61 7.66 -14.94
CA HIS A 252 -14.57 7.68 -16.40
C HIS A 252 -15.50 8.73 -17.04
N GLN A 253 -16.39 9.37 -16.28
CA GLN A 253 -17.37 10.34 -16.81
C GLN A 253 -16.87 11.79 -16.85
N ALA A 254 -15.74 12.09 -16.25
CA ALA A 254 -15.23 13.46 -16.06
C ALA A 254 -14.04 13.78 -16.96
#